data_f535ed1fc5290b03eb982e041b693c20
#
_entry.id   f535ed1fc5290b03eb982e041b693c20
#
_cell.length_a   1.000
_cell.length_b   1.000
_cell.length_c   1.000
_cell.angle_alpha   90.00
_cell.angle_beta   90.00
_cell.angle_gamma   90.00
#
_symmetry.space_group_name_H-M   'P 1'
#
loop_
_entity.id
_entity.type
_entity.pdbx_description
1 polymer ?
#
loop_
_entity_poly.entity_id
_entity_poly.type
_entity_poly.pdbx_seq_one_letter_code
_entity_poly.pdbx_strand_id
1 'polypeptide(L)'
;MAKDADKAADDKTKGGMMKMVIVAVGMLVVGAGGAYGAFAAGLLGGGDDAGPDLPKLIRKGDSDPYAIPGKKKDDGALVYGEGGSEYRIAYYSFSDSFTSNLADSPALIQVEIAVSTVHDGRVLGWVKNHELALRSAILIELAGTPEADVFDSEGRQRLKKRLAKAINTVLEENEGFGGVDAVHFKGFLVQ
;
A
#
# COMPACT_ATOMS: atom_id res chain seq x y z
N MET A 1 -28.43 2.86 86.24
CA MET A 1 -28.04 1.66 85.45
C MET A 1 -28.55 1.85 84.05
N ALA A 2 -27.75 2.46 83.16
CA ALA A 2 -27.97 2.52 81.73
C ALA A 2 -26.74 3.19 81.06
N LYS A 3 -25.66 2.45 80.84
CA LYS A 3 -24.48 3.00 80.16
C LYS A 3 -23.55 1.96 79.48
N ASP A 4 -24.06 0.79 79.12
CA ASP A 4 -23.18 -0.25 78.48
C ASP A 4 -23.79 -0.93 77.28
N ALA A 5 -24.79 -0.35 76.63
CA ALA A 5 -25.41 -0.98 75.46
C ALA A 5 -25.01 -0.35 74.06
N ASP A 6 -24.22 0.75 74.07
CA ASP A 6 -24.00 1.52 72.84
C ASP A 6 -22.61 1.39 72.25
N LYS A 7 -21.75 0.52 72.79
CA LYS A 7 -20.36 0.33 72.29
C LYS A 7 -20.13 -0.93 71.49
N ALA A 8 -21.13 -1.81 71.39
CA ALA A 8 -20.95 -3.09 70.63
C ALA A 8 -21.53 -3.09 69.24
N ALA A 9 -22.28 -2.05 68.86
CA ALA A 9 -22.86 -1.99 67.46
C ALA A 9 -21.98 -1.27 66.44
N ASP A 10 -21.02 -0.43 66.89
CA ASP A 10 -20.19 0.37 65.97
C ASP A 10 -18.96 -0.37 65.48
N ASP A 11 -18.52 -1.46 66.12
CA ASP A 11 -17.33 -2.21 65.75
C ASP A 11 -17.62 -3.31 64.71
N LYS A 12 -18.89 -3.77 64.61
CA LYS A 12 -19.26 -4.76 63.57
C LYS A 12 -19.46 -4.16 62.13
N THR A 13 -19.81 -2.88 62.08
CA THR A 13 -20.07 -2.19 60.82
C THR A 13 -18.77 -1.76 60.14
N LYS A 14 -17.74 -1.37 60.88
CA LYS A 14 -16.42 -0.98 60.34
C LYS A 14 -15.67 -2.16 59.73
N GLY A 15 -15.74 -3.35 60.33
CA GLY A 15 -15.08 -4.55 59.79
C GLY A 15 -15.71 -5.08 58.50
N GLY A 16 -17.02 -4.91 58.34
CA GLY A 16 -17.75 -5.30 57.12
C GLY A 16 -17.46 -4.38 55.93
N MET A 17 -17.46 -3.07 56.19
CA MET A 17 -17.20 -2.05 55.18
C MET A 17 -15.73 -2.12 54.66
N MET A 18 -14.79 -2.35 55.56
CA MET A 18 -13.36 -2.48 55.20
C MET A 18 -13.08 -3.73 54.36
N LYS A 19 -13.76 -4.86 54.67
CA LYS A 19 -13.68 -6.09 53.81
C LYS A 19 -14.29 -5.85 52.43
N MET A 20 -15.40 -5.13 52.36
CA MET A 20 -16.09 -4.81 51.10
C MET A 20 -15.24 -3.86 50.24
N VAL A 21 -14.54 -2.89 50.80
CA VAL A 21 -13.61 -1.99 50.11
C VAL A 21 -12.39 -2.74 49.60
N ILE A 22 -11.82 -3.66 50.39
CA ILE A 22 -10.67 -4.49 49.97
C ILE A 22 -11.06 -5.40 48.78
N VAL A 23 -12.25 -6.00 48.81
CA VAL A 23 -12.76 -6.83 47.72
C VAL A 23 -13.01 -5.97 46.46
N ALA A 24 -13.60 -4.78 46.61
CA ALA A 24 -13.84 -3.87 45.49
C ALA A 24 -12.53 -3.36 44.85
N VAL A 25 -11.54 -2.99 45.65
CA VAL A 25 -10.20 -2.61 45.16
C VAL A 25 -9.49 -3.81 44.49
N GLY A 26 -9.60 -4.99 45.07
CA GLY A 26 -9.06 -6.23 44.47
C GLY A 26 -9.68 -6.54 43.11
N MET A 27 -10.99 -6.41 42.95
CA MET A 27 -11.69 -6.57 41.67
C MET A 27 -11.28 -5.51 40.66
N LEU A 28 -11.03 -4.28 41.08
CA LEU A 28 -10.62 -3.18 40.21
C LEU A 28 -9.18 -3.39 39.69
N VAL A 29 -8.26 -3.89 40.53
CA VAL A 29 -6.90 -4.22 40.14
C VAL A 29 -6.85 -5.42 39.19
N VAL A 30 -7.64 -6.46 39.49
CA VAL A 30 -7.74 -7.65 38.60
C VAL A 30 -8.47 -7.31 37.32
N GLY A 31 -9.52 -6.46 37.36
CA GLY A 31 -10.23 -6.00 36.17
C GLY A 31 -9.38 -5.12 35.26
N ALA A 32 -8.67 -4.13 35.82
CA ALA A 32 -7.82 -3.24 35.05
C ALA A 32 -6.54 -3.94 34.57
N GLY A 33 -5.89 -4.74 35.42
CA GLY A 33 -4.72 -5.53 35.07
C GLY A 33 -5.02 -6.65 34.07
N GLY A 34 -6.17 -7.31 34.25
CA GLY A 34 -6.64 -8.35 33.32
C GLY A 34 -7.02 -7.78 31.95
N ALA A 35 -7.70 -6.62 31.90
CA ALA A 35 -8.03 -5.94 30.64
C ALA A 35 -6.78 -5.41 29.93
N TYR A 36 -5.83 -4.83 30.67
CA TYR A 36 -4.57 -4.36 30.11
C TYR A 36 -3.69 -5.54 29.64
N GLY A 37 -3.63 -6.62 30.39
CA GLY A 37 -2.92 -7.84 30.00
C GLY A 37 -3.54 -8.51 28.78
N ALA A 38 -4.86 -8.56 28.69
CA ALA A 38 -5.57 -9.10 27.53
C ALA A 38 -5.43 -8.21 26.30
N PHE A 39 -5.37 -6.89 26.46
CA PHE A 39 -5.08 -5.92 25.39
C PHE A 39 -3.63 -6.04 24.94
N ALA A 40 -2.66 -6.10 25.86
CA ALA A 40 -1.24 -6.26 25.57
C ALA A 40 -0.91 -7.65 24.97
N ALA A 41 -1.72 -8.67 25.27
CA ALA A 41 -1.62 -10.01 24.66
C ALA A 41 -2.39 -10.14 23.34
N GLY A 42 -3.05 -9.08 22.86
CA GLY A 42 -3.82 -9.10 21.62
C GLY A 42 -5.14 -9.85 21.68
N LEU A 43 -5.58 -10.26 22.88
CA LEU A 43 -6.81 -11.05 23.07
C LEU A 43 -8.11 -10.22 23.07
N LEU A 44 -8.02 -8.91 23.31
CA LEU A 44 -9.15 -7.99 23.36
C LEU A 44 -9.02 -6.76 22.44
N GLY A 45 -8.04 -6.73 21.58
CA GLY A 45 -7.77 -5.57 20.73
C GLY A 45 -6.98 -5.89 19.47
N GLY A 46 -6.85 -7.16 19.15
CA GLY A 46 -6.31 -7.63 17.87
C GLY A 46 -7.38 -7.70 16.79
N GLY A 47 -8.29 -6.75 16.72
CA GLY A 47 -8.82 -6.36 15.45
C GLY A 47 -7.69 -5.55 14.83
N ASP A 48 -7.05 -6.10 13.78
CA ASP A 48 -6.38 -5.26 12.81
C ASP A 48 -7.33 -4.10 12.55
N ASP A 49 -6.96 -2.88 12.96
CA ASP A 49 -7.33 -1.69 12.23
C ASP A 49 -6.67 -1.90 10.85
N ALA A 50 -7.24 -2.85 10.11
CA ALA A 50 -6.96 -3.04 8.72
C ALA A 50 -7.50 -1.78 8.05
N GLY A 51 -6.69 -0.74 8.06
CA GLY A 51 -6.76 0.28 7.03
C GLY A 51 -6.91 -0.45 5.69
N PRO A 52 -7.31 0.22 4.62
CA PRO A 52 -7.51 -0.43 3.34
C PRO A 52 -6.30 -1.34 3.05
N ASP A 53 -6.58 -2.61 2.70
CA ASP A 53 -5.52 -3.60 2.42
C ASP A 53 -4.76 -3.18 1.15
N LEU A 54 -3.82 -2.26 1.33
CA LEU A 54 -3.01 -1.69 0.26
C LEU A 54 -1.97 -2.69 -0.24
N PRO A 55 -1.54 -2.59 -1.51
CA PRO A 55 -0.46 -3.41 -2.06
C PRO A 55 0.82 -3.34 -1.23
N LYS A 56 1.41 -4.50 -0.96
CA LYS A 56 2.60 -4.65 -0.13
C LYS A 56 3.85 -4.79 -0.98
N LEU A 57 4.98 -4.30 -0.46
CA LEU A 57 6.29 -4.49 -1.07
C LEU A 57 6.69 -5.97 -1.00
N ILE A 58 7.15 -6.54 -2.10
CA ILE A 58 7.59 -7.94 -2.19
C ILE A 58 9.10 -8.02 -2.23
N ARG A 59 9.71 -8.69 -1.25
CA ARG A 59 11.15 -8.92 -1.24
C ARG A 59 11.57 -9.97 -2.27
N LYS A 60 12.82 -9.93 -2.69
CA LYS A 60 13.42 -10.95 -3.53
C LYS A 60 13.38 -12.31 -2.80
N GLY A 61 12.83 -13.32 -3.46
CA GLY A 61 12.66 -14.66 -2.88
C GLY A 61 11.31 -14.89 -2.17
N ASP A 62 10.56 -13.83 -1.84
CA ASP A 62 9.24 -13.98 -1.24
C ASP A 62 8.17 -14.36 -2.28
N SER A 63 7.17 -15.08 -1.82
CA SER A 63 5.99 -15.43 -2.61
C SER A 63 5.04 -14.24 -2.71
N ASP A 64 4.55 -13.96 -3.92
CA ASP A 64 3.52 -12.96 -4.17
C ASP A 64 2.14 -13.64 -4.19
N PRO A 65 1.27 -13.37 -3.21
CA PRO A 65 -0.06 -13.98 -3.14
C PRO A 65 -0.99 -13.54 -4.28
N TYR A 66 -0.69 -12.42 -4.93
CA TYR A 66 -1.47 -11.84 -6.03
C TYR A 66 -0.75 -11.90 -7.37
N ALA A 67 0.24 -12.81 -7.51
CA ALA A 67 0.96 -12.98 -8.77
C ALA A 67 -0.02 -13.20 -9.92
N ILE A 68 0.11 -12.40 -11.01
CA ILE A 68 -0.77 -12.50 -12.17
C ILE A 68 -0.56 -13.87 -12.84
N PRO A 69 -1.63 -14.71 -12.94
CA PRO A 69 -1.53 -15.98 -13.65
C PRO A 69 -1.25 -15.72 -15.13
N GLY A 70 -0.17 -16.30 -15.68
CA GLY A 70 0.07 -16.23 -17.13
C GLY A 70 1.51 -16.03 -17.58
N LYS A 71 2.41 -15.57 -16.75
CA LYS A 71 3.83 -15.88 -16.99
C LYS A 71 4.06 -17.28 -16.47
N LYS A 72 4.26 -18.24 -17.39
CA LYS A 72 4.81 -19.56 -17.07
C LYS A 72 5.92 -19.33 -16.04
N LYS A 73 5.86 -20.02 -14.89
CA LYS A 73 7.04 -20.25 -14.09
C LYS A 73 8.06 -20.78 -15.07
N ASP A 74 9.01 -19.96 -15.47
CA ASP A 74 10.24 -20.46 -16.04
C ASP A 74 10.80 -21.34 -14.91
N ASP A 75 10.93 -22.63 -15.17
CA ASP A 75 11.32 -23.64 -14.17
C ASP A 75 12.78 -23.46 -13.67
N GLY A 76 13.40 -22.35 -14.01
CA GLY A 76 14.65 -21.89 -13.42
C GLY A 76 14.36 -21.04 -12.18
N ALA A 77 14.82 -21.46 -11.01
CA ALA A 77 14.83 -20.61 -9.83
C ALA A 77 15.49 -19.27 -10.20
N LEU A 78 14.72 -18.16 -10.07
CA LEU A 78 15.24 -16.83 -10.30
C LEU A 78 16.37 -16.59 -9.29
N VAL A 79 17.60 -16.55 -9.75
CA VAL A 79 18.77 -16.22 -8.93
C VAL A 79 18.90 -14.71 -8.92
N TYR A 80 18.71 -14.12 -7.75
CA TYR A 80 18.91 -12.68 -7.55
C TYR A 80 20.38 -12.41 -7.16
N GLY A 81 20.91 -11.27 -7.63
CA GLY A 81 22.20 -10.79 -7.17
C GLY A 81 22.15 -10.34 -5.70
N GLU A 82 23.29 -10.41 -5.01
CA GLU A 82 23.43 -10.05 -3.60
C GLU A 82 23.33 -8.54 -3.34
N GLY A 83 23.50 -7.70 -4.39
CA GLY A 83 23.44 -6.25 -4.31
C GLY A 83 22.13 -5.65 -4.85
N GLY A 84 22.03 -4.32 -4.75
CA GLY A 84 20.90 -3.55 -5.25
C GLY A 84 19.69 -3.54 -4.32
N SER A 85 18.49 -3.30 -4.90
CA SER A 85 17.25 -3.28 -4.12
C SER A 85 16.95 -4.64 -3.50
N GLU A 86 16.50 -4.65 -2.25
CA GLU A 86 16.00 -5.86 -1.58
C GLU A 86 14.64 -6.32 -2.15
N TYR A 87 13.92 -5.43 -2.86
CA TYR A 87 12.61 -5.72 -3.41
C TYR A 87 12.69 -6.27 -4.83
N ARG A 88 11.75 -7.16 -5.14
CA ARG A 88 11.51 -7.69 -6.47
C ARG A 88 10.88 -6.60 -7.35
N ILE A 89 11.33 -6.49 -8.59
CA ILE A 89 10.69 -5.62 -9.58
C ILE A 89 9.84 -6.50 -10.51
N ALA A 90 8.57 -6.16 -10.63
CA ALA A 90 7.66 -6.77 -11.59
C ALA A 90 7.33 -5.78 -12.71
N TYR A 91 7.08 -6.29 -13.92
CA TYR A 91 6.85 -5.49 -15.12
C TYR A 91 5.54 -5.87 -15.80
N TYR A 92 4.84 -4.85 -16.31
CA TYR A 92 3.73 -5.01 -17.24
C TYR A 92 4.03 -4.23 -18.53
N SER A 93 3.85 -4.86 -19.69
CA SER A 93 4.00 -4.20 -20.99
C SER A 93 2.62 -4.00 -21.59
N PHE A 94 2.31 -2.78 -21.98
CA PHE A 94 1.13 -2.51 -22.78
C PHE A 94 1.23 -3.23 -24.12
N SER A 95 0.13 -3.78 -24.61
CA SER A 95 0.10 -4.59 -25.83
C SER A 95 0.35 -3.76 -27.08
N ASP A 96 -0.27 -2.57 -27.12
CA ASP A 96 -0.22 -1.69 -28.28
C ASP A 96 0.69 -0.51 -28.03
N SER A 97 1.26 0.02 -29.11
CA SER A 97 1.97 1.29 -29.10
C SER A 97 1.02 2.47 -28.89
N PHE A 98 1.57 3.57 -28.44
CA PHE A 98 0.89 4.85 -28.29
C PHE A 98 1.39 5.80 -29.35
N THR A 99 0.50 6.38 -30.13
CA THR A 99 0.83 7.39 -31.15
C THR A 99 0.09 8.68 -30.85
N SER A 100 0.79 9.79 -30.85
CA SER A 100 0.25 11.11 -30.59
C SER A 100 1.01 12.18 -31.36
N ASN A 101 0.38 13.33 -31.59
CA ASN A 101 1.09 14.53 -31.99
C ASN A 101 1.84 15.09 -30.78
N LEU A 102 2.92 15.83 -31.03
CA LEU A 102 3.59 16.60 -29.99
C LEU A 102 2.97 17.99 -29.85
N ALA A 103 3.16 18.64 -28.69
CA ALA A 103 2.64 19.96 -28.44
C ALA A 103 3.27 20.99 -29.41
N ASP A 104 2.43 21.81 -30.00
CA ASP A 104 2.80 22.89 -30.92
C ASP A 104 3.73 22.46 -32.06
N SER A 105 3.66 21.18 -32.49
CA SER A 105 4.50 20.59 -33.53
C SER A 105 3.68 19.68 -34.46
N PRO A 106 4.02 19.64 -35.76
CA PRO A 106 3.47 18.65 -36.67
C PRO A 106 4.05 17.24 -36.46
N ALA A 107 5.10 17.11 -35.63
CA ALA A 107 5.78 15.85 -35.40
C ALA A 107 4.89 14.86 -34.65
N LEU A 108 5.02 13.58 -35.03
CA LEU A 108 4.35 12.46 -34.40
C LEU A 108 5.32 11.70 -33.51
N ILE A 109 4.86 11.35 -32.31
CA ILE A 109 5.57 10.44 -31.43
C ILE A 109 4.85 9.08 -31.42
N GLN A 110 5.61 7.99 -31.54
CA GLN A 110 5.15 6.64 -31.32
C GLN A 110 6.01 5.97 -30.24
N VAL A 111 5.39 5.49 -29.17
CA VAL A 111 6.10 4.84 -28.06
C VAL A 111 5.48 3.50 -27.71
N GLU A 112 6.31 2.55 -27.35
CA GLU A 112 5.93 1.31 -26.67
C GLU A 112 6.31 1.42 -25.21
N ILE A 113 5.33 1.20 -24.32
CA ILE A 113 5.47 1.46 -22.89
C ILE A 113 5.38 0.16 -22.09
N ALA A 114 6.25 0.04 -21.10
CA ALA A 114 6.11 -0.88 -19.99
C ALA A 114 6.15 -0.09 -18.67
N VAL A 115 5.51 -0.63 -17.64
CA VAL A 115 5.57 -0.10 -16.28
C VAL A 115 6.20 -1.11 -15.34
N SER A 116 6.78 -0.64 -14.23
CA SER A 116 7.33 -1.49 -13.19
C SER A 116 6.80 -1.12 -11.82
N THR A 117 6.75 -2.11 -10.93
CA THR A 117 6.41 -1.95 -9.52
C THR A 117 7.22 -2.89 -8.65
N VAL A 118 7.52 -2.46 -7.42
CA VAL A 118 8.08 -3.32 -6.36
C VAL A 118 6.99 -3.91 -5.46
N HIS A 119 5.74 -3.50 -5.65
CA HIS A 119 4.58 -3.99 -4.91
C HIS A 119 4.11 -5.35 -5.43
N ASP A 120 3.14 -5.93 -4.75
CA ASP A 120 2.52 -7.19 -5.14
C ASP A 120 1.72 -7.08 -6.45
N GLY A 121 1.29 -8.22 -6.98
CA GLY A 121 0.66 -8.33 -8.29
C GLY A 121 -0.65 -7.57 -8.45
N ARG A 122 -1.27 -7.07 -7.38
CA ARG A 122 -2.48 -6.23 -7.47
C ARG A 122 -2.25 -5.01 -8.33
N VAL A 123 -1.12 -4.30 -8.15
CA VAL A 123 -0.81 -3.08 -8.92
C VAL A 123 -0.82 -3.36 -10.43
N LEU A 124 -0.14 -4.42 -10.87
CA LEU A 124 -0.12 -4.78 -12.29
C LEU A 124 -1.44 -5.33 -12.78
N GLY A 125 -2.22 -5.97 -11.90
CA GLY A 125 -3.60 -6.37 -12.15
C GLY A 125 -4.49 -5.16 -12.44
N TRP A 126 -4.39 -4.12 -11.63
CA TRP A 126 -5.11 -2.86 -11.81
C TRP A 126 -4.69 -2.13 -13.09
N VAL A 127 -3.38 -2.08 -13.38
CA VAL A 127 -2.90 -1.54 -14.67
C VAL A 127 -3.57 -2.24 -15.84
N LYS A 128 -3.69 -3.56 -15.80
CA LYS A 128 -4.36 -4.32 -16.84
C LYS A 128 -5.87 -4.05 -16.88
N ASN A 129 -6.54 -4.00 -15.75
CA ASN A 129 -7.99 -3.81 -15.67
C ASN A 129 -8.40 -2.40 -16.13
N HIS A 130 -7.60 -1.39 -15.83
CA HIS A 130 -7.84 0.01 -16.19
C HIS A 130 -7.09 0.45 -17.45
N GLU A 131 -6.65 -0.49 -18.30
CA GLU A 131 -5.81 -0.19 -19.47
C GLU A 131 -6.40 0.90 -20.36
N LEU A 132 -7.72 0.94 -20.54
CA LEU A 132 -8.37 1.95 -21.37
C LEU A 132 -8.25 3.37 -20.79
N ALA A 133 -8.48 3.52 -19.48
CA ALA A 133 -8.34 4.81 -18.80
C ALA A 133 -6.89 5.27 -18.76
N LEU A 134 -5.98 4.34 -18.49
CA LEU A 134 -4.54 4.59 -18.51
C LEU A 134 -4.05 5.00 -19.90
N ARG A 135 -4.57 4.35 -20.95
CA ARG A 135 -4.26 4.72 -22.34
C ARG A 135 -4.66 6.15 -22.64
N SER A 136 -5.83 6.58 -22.19
CA SER A 136 -6.31 7.97 -22.36
C SER A 136 -5.38 8.96 -21.64
N ALA A 137 -5.02 8.69 -20.38
CA ALA A 137 -4.13 9.55 -19.61
C ALA A 137 -2.72 9.64 -20.24
N ILE A 138 -2.18 8.52 -20.70
CA ILE A 138 -0.89 8.48 -21.39
C ILE A 138 -0.91 9.32 -22.68
N LEU A 139 -1.97 9.20 -23.49
CA LEU A 139 -2.09 9.97 -24.75
C LEU A 139 -2.20 11.48 -24.48
N ILE A 140 -2.89 11.89 -23.40
CA ILE A 140 -2.96 13.32 -22.99
C ILE A 140 -1.56 13.84 -22.63
N GLU A 141 -0.78 13.09 -21.86
CA GLU A 141 0.59 13.45 -21.51
C GLU A 141 1.52 13.53 -22.73
N LEU A 142 1.39 12.59 -23.67
CA LEU A 142 2.16 12.61 -24.91
C LEU A 142 1.82 13.83 -25.77
N ALA A 143 0.52 14.13 -25.93
CA ALA A 143 0.05 15.29 -26.69
C ALA A 143 0.49 16.64 -26.10
N GLY A 144 0.63 16.71 -24.76
CA GLY A 144 1.14 17.87 -24.06
C GLY A 144 2.67 17.96 -23.98
N THR A 145 3.42 17.04 -24.65
CA THR A 145 4.88 16.99 -24.56
C THR A 145 5.52 17.87 -25.65
N PRO A 146 6.37 18.86 -25.30
CA PRO A 146 7.11 19.65 -26.26
C PRO A 146 8.07 18.79 -27.09
N GLU A 147 8.24 19.12 -28.37
CA GLU A 147 9.15 18.41 -29.27
C GLU A 147 10.59 18.37 -28.74
N ALA A 148 11.08 19.47 -28.14
CA ALA A 148 12.41 19.53 -27.55
C ALA A 148 12.64 18.46 -26.45
N ASP A 149 11.60 18.09 -25.67
CA ASP A 149 11.70 17.09 -24.62
C ASP A 149 11.91 15.66 -25.16
N VAL A 150 11.49 15.38 -26.39
CA VAL A 150 11.61 14.01 -26.94
C VAL A 150 13.00 13.75 -27.55
N PHE A 151 13.72 14.78 -27.97
CA PHE A 151 15.09 14.65 -28.53
C PHE A 151 16.16 14.70 -27.43
N ASP A 152 15.87 15.34 -26.29
CA ASP A 152 16.79 15.43 -25.17
C ASP A 152 16.65 14.25 -24.21
N SER A 153 17.78 13.75 -23.67
CA SER A 153 17.78 12.64 -22.72
C SER A 153 17.11 12.99 -21.40
N GLU A 154 17.33 14.22 -20.91
CA GLU A 154 16.69 14.71 -19.69
C GLU A 154 15.19 14.95 -19.90
N GLY A 155 14.80 15.46 -21.07
CA GLY A 155 13.41 15.61 -21.47
C GLY A 155 12.67 14.29 -21.47
N ARG A 156 13.27 13.23 -22.02
CA ARG A 156 12.71 11.87 -21.95
C ARG A 156 12.59 11.34 -20.53
N GLN A 157 13.51 11.68 -19.63
CA GLN A 157 13.37 11.31 -18.21
C GLN A 157 12.24 12.09 -17.55
N ARG A 158 12.07 13.39 -17.87
CA ARG A 158 10.91 14.18 -17.39
C ARG A 158 9.59 13.57 -17.89
N LEU A 159 9.53 13.18 -19.17
CA LEU A 159 8.34 12.52 -19.75
C LEU A 159 8.01 11.21 -19.03
N LYS A 160 8.98 10.34 -18.77
CA LYS A 160 8.76 9.10 -17.99
C LYS A 160 8.14 9.39 -16.62
N LYS A 161 8.63 10.42 -15.91
CA LYS A 161 8.09 10.81 -14.60
C LYS A 161 6.65 11.33 -14.69
N ARG A 162 6.33 12.13 -15.70
CA ARG A 162 4.96 12.62 -15.93
C ARG A 162 4.02 11.47 -16.26
N LEU A 163 4.43 10.54 -17.12
CA LEU A 163 3.66 9.35 -17.46
C LEU A 163 3.42 8.47 -16.22
N ALA A 164 4.43 8.22 -15.39
CA ALA A 164 4.26 7.47 -14.15
C ALA A 164 3.27 8.16 -13.20
N LYS A 165 3.33 9.48 -13.08
CA LYS A 165 2.39 10.27 -12.29
C LYS A 165 0.97 10.16 -12.83
N ALA A 166 0.76 10.33 -14.14
CA ALA A 166 -0.55 10.24 -14.77
C ALA A 166 -1.17 8.85 -14.57
N ILE A 167 -0.38 7.79 -14.71
CA ILE A 167 -0.80 6.42 -14.45
C ILE A 167 -1.21 6.25 -12.99
N ASN A 168 -0.39 6.70 -12.04
CA ASN A 168 -0.70 6.59 -10.61
C ASN A 168 -1.95 7.39 -10.23
N THR A 169 -2.16 8.58 -10.80
CA THR A 169 -3.39 9.36 -10.57
C THR A 169 -4.64 8.56 -10.95
N VAL A 170 -4.64 7.92 -12.13
CA VAL A 170 -5.78 7.06 -12.55
C VAL A 170 -5.97 5.87 -11.61
N LEU A 171 -4.90 5.24 -11.17
CA LEU A 171 -4.99 4.11 -10.22
C LEU A 171 -5.46 4.57 -8.83
N GLU A 172 -4.98 5.71 -8.34
CA GLU A 172 -5.43 6.30 -7.06
C GLU A 172 -6.92 6.66 -7.08
N GLU A 173 -7.42 7.21 -8.19
CA GLU A 173 -8.83 7.55 -8.35
C GLU A 173 -9.76 6.32 -8.39
N ASN A 174 -9.29 5.19 -8.95
CA ASN A 174 -10.12 4.00 -9.13
C ASN A 174 -9.93 2.95 -8.04
N GLU A 175 -8.71 2.81 -7.49
CA GLU A 175 -8.33 1.73 -6.57
C GLU A 175 -7.83 2.25 -5.21
N GLY A 176 -7.71 3.59 -5.06
CA GLY A 176 -7.22 4.22 -3.83
C GLY A 176 -5.71 4.13 -3.62
N PHE A 177 -4.95 3.59 -4.59
CA PHE A 177 -3.50 3.45 -4.52
C PHE A 177 -2.87 3.38 -5.91
N GLY A 178 -1.80 4.13 -6.14
CA GLY A 178 -1.05 4.10 -7.40
C GLY A 178 -0.14 2.87 -7.51
N GLY A 179 1.06 2.97 -7.02
CA GLY A 179 2.02 1.85 -6.89
C GLY A 179 2.86 1.55 -8.12
N VAL A 180 2.76 2.31 -9.19
CA VAL A 180 3.68 2.25 -10.33
C VAL A 180 4.93 3.07 -10.01
N ASP A 181 6.10 2.42 -9.96
CA ASP A 181 7.37 3.08 -9.61
C ASP A 181 8.01 3.77 -10.81
N ALA A 182 7.96 3.13 -11.98
CA ALA A 182 8.62 3.68 -13.17
C ALA A 182 7.92 3.29 -14.47
N VAL A 183 8.10 4.18 -15.47
CA VAL A 183 7.75 3.95 -16.88
C VAL A 183 9.02 3.67 -17.68
N HIS A 184 8.93 2.69 -18.55
CA HIS A 184 10.00 2.26 -19.45
C HIS A 184 9.55 2.34 -20.91
N PHE A 185 10.35 2.97 -21.76
CA PHE A 185 10.13 2.92 -23.19
C PHE A 185 10.79 1.65 -23.76
N LYS A 186 10.00 0.78 -24.37
CA LYS A 186 10.47 -0.40 -25.13
C LYS A 186 10.81 -0.01 -26.55
N GLY A 187 10.04 0.89 -27.13
CA GLY A 187 10.25 1.52 -28.44
C GLY A 187 9.97 3.01 -28.34
N PHE A 188 10.70 3.81 -29.11
CA PHE A 188 10.56 5.27 -29.12
C PHE A 188 10.91 5.81 -30.50
N LEU A 189 9.93 6.31 -31.22
CA LEU A 189 10.07 6.85 -32.57
C LEU A 189 9.44 8.22 -32.64
N VAL A 190 10.10 9.17 -33.29
CA VAL A 190 9.61 10.50 -33.62
C VAL A 190 9.75 10.73 -35.11
N GLN A 191 8.70 11.21 -35.75
CA GLN A 191 8.62 11.45 -37.20
C GLN A 191 8.09 12.84 -37.48
#